data_b4843878b88e855336ad840b1e68639a
#
_entry.id   b4843878b88e855336ad840b1e68639a
#
_cell.length_a   1.000
_cell.length_b   1.000
_cell.length_c   1.000
_cell.angle_alpha   90.00
_cell.angle_beta   90.00
_cell.angle_gamma   90.00
#
_symmetry.space_group_name_H-M   'P 1'
#
loop_
_entity.id
_entity.type
_entity.pdbx_description
1 polymer ?
#
loop_
_entity_poly.entity_id
_entity_poly.type
_entity_poly.pdbx_seq_one_letter_code
_entity_poly.pdbx_strand_id
1 'polypeptide(L)'
;RKSNDALMYGILSIDAALKVRGNLDLPKVDGRLAVADDTDFTFVLPQSTPSLQERDGIVEFIDQDKIALNKTITADSLKAPSKIKGMDVSVNIEVSKEAKMSLLIDKANGDFVKLQGEAELTGGIDPSGKTTLVGVYEVESGSYEMTVSVLKRKFDIQKGSTITWTGEPTTAQLNITAI
;
A
#
# COMPACT_ATOMS: atom_id res chain seq x y z
N ARG A 1 20.08 -12.88 5.77
CA ARG A 1 19.04 -13.76 5.16
C ARG A 1 17.89 -12.86 4.79
N LYS A 2 17.67 -12.59 3.49
CA LYS A 2 16.47 -11.90 3.02
C LYS A 2 15.27 -12.80 3.35
N SER A 3 14.36 -12.33 4.23
CA SER A 3 13.09 -12.99 4.43
C SER A 3 12.34 -12.98 3.10
N ASN A 4 11.96 -14.15 2.60
CA ASN A 4 11.28 -14.29 1.31
C ASN A 4 9.84 -13.72 1.34
N ASP A 5 9.39 -13.24 2.51
CA ASP A 5 8.03 -12.76 2.79
C ASP A 5 7.96 -11.27 3.12
N ALA A 6 9.03 -10.52 2.82
CA ALA A 6 8.98 -9.07 3.03
C ALA A 6 7.98 -8.43 2.06
N LEU A 7 6.98 -7.74 2.63
CA LEU A 7 5.99 -6.98 1.87
C LEU A 7 6.51 -5.62 1.42
N MET A 8 7.65 -5.22 1.94
CA MET A 8 8.26 -3.93 1.66
C MET A 8 9.78 -4.04 1.69
N TYR A 9 10.46 -3.37 0.78
CA TYR A 9 11.92 -3.27 0.76
C TYR A 9 12.39 -2.04 0.00
N GLY A 10 13.66 -1.66 0.20
CA GLY A 10 14.28 -0.47 -0.39
C GLY A 10 14.60 0.59 0.65
N ILE A 11 14.77 1.81 0.21
CA ILE A 11 15.04 2.98 1.05
C ILE A 11 13.81 3.88 1.01
N LEU A 12 13.27 4.21 2.16
CA LEU A 12 12.19 5.17 2.33
C LEU A 12 12.68 6.27 3.27
N SER A 13 13.01 7.42 2.69
CA SER A 13 13.44 8.59 3.44
C SER A 13 12.26 9.51 3.70
N ILE A 14 11.96 9.75 4.97
CA ILE A 14 10.81 10.56 5.39
C ILE A 14 11.26 11.61 6.41
N ASP A 15 10.93 12.86 6.14
CA ASP A 15 10.93 13.94 7.13
C ASP A 15 9.54 14.03 7.76
N ALA A 16 9.48 13.94 9.08
CA ALA A 16 8.22 13.92 9.82
C ALA A 16 8.19 15.02 10.88
N ALA A 17 7.15 15.83 10.85
CA ALA A 17 6.83 16.82 11.88
C ALA A 17 5.43 16.52 12.43
N LEU A 18 5.36 15.93 13.62
CA LEU A 18 4.12 15.50 14.24
C LEU A 18 3.86 16.28 15.52
N LYS A 19 2.62 16.65 15.74
CA LYS A 19 2.12 17.30 16.96
C LYS A 19 1.00 16.48 17.58
N VAL A 20 1.22 16.03 18.80
CA VAL A 20 0.22 15.26 19.55
C VAL A 20 -0.43 16.17 20.60
N ARG A 21 -1.76 16.17 20.64
CA ARG A 21 -2.58 16.97 21.55
C ARG A 21 -3.73 16.14 22.11
N GLY A 22 -4.38 16.64 23.17
CA GLY A 22 -5.53 15.97 23.77
C GLY A 22 -5.16 15.16 25.00
N ASN A 23 -6.04 14.24 25.40
CA ASN A 23 -5.83 13.33 26.51
C ASN A 23 -5.32 11.97 26.00
N LEU A 24 -4.92 11.10 26.94
CA LEU A 24 -4.37 9.78 26.61
C LEU A 24 -5.43 8.82 26.02
N ASP A 25 -6.71 9.06 26.28
CA ASP A 25 -7.79 8.20 25.81
C ASP A 25 -8.18 8.52 24.35
N LEU A 26 -8.05 9.80 23.93
CA LEU A 26 -8.36 10.28 22.59
C LEU A 26 -7.29 11.29 22.13
N PRO A 27 -6.06 10.84 21.86
CA PRO A 27 -5.03 11.73 21.35
C PRO A 27 -5.35 12.18 19.92
N LYS A 28 -5.09 13.46 19.65
CA LYS A 28 -5.13 14.03 18.30
C LYS A 28 -3.72 14.21 17.79
N VAL A 29 -3.46 13.69 16.61
CA VAL A 29 -2.15 13.78 15.96
C VAL A 29 -2.33 14.56 14.68
N ASP A 30 -1.70 15.74 14.62
CA ASP A 30 -1.61 16.53 13.40
C ASP A 30 -0.17 16.55 12.93
N GLY A 31 0.05 16.51 11.63
CA GLY A 31 1.42 16.57 11.15
C GLY A 31 1.62 16.71 9.66
N ARG A 32 2.90 16.68 9.32
CA ARG A 32 3.39 16.68 7.95
C ARG A 32 4.41 15.56 7.82
N LEU A 33 4.31 14.83 6.72
CA LEU A 33 5.29 13.86 6.26
C LEU A 33 5.79 14.31 4.88
N ALA A 34 7.08 14.36 4.69
CA ALA A 34 7.68 14.63 3.39
C ALA A 34 8.53 13.43 2.98
N VAL A 35 8.18 12.80 1.87
CA VAL A 35 8.97 11.73 1.26
C VAL A 35 10.06 12.39 0.42
N ALA A 36 11.31 12.11 0.77
CA ALA A 36 12.46 12.79 0.19
C ALA A 36 12.89 12.19 -1.15
N ASP A 37 13.73 12.93 -1.87
CA ASP A 37 14.21 12.63 -3.22
C ASP A 37 14.95 11.29 -3.34
N ASP A 38 15.67 10.90 -2.30
CA ASP A 38 16.50 9.69 -2.25
C ASP A 38 15.69 8.40 -1.98
N THR A 39 14.37 8.51 -1.93
CA THR A 39 13.49 7.36 -1.77
C THR A 39 13.52 6.47 -3.00
N ASP A 40 13.81 5.18 -2.79
CA ASP A 40 13.65 4.09 -3.76
C ASP A 40 13.03 2.90 -3.03
N PHE A 41 11.71 2.85 -3.05
CA PHE A 41 10.92 1.97 -2.20
C PHE A 41 10.03 1.05 -3.02
N THR A 42 10.00 -0.23 -2.64
CA THR A 42 9.15 -1.22 -3.29
C THR A 42 8.15 -1.82 -2.30
N PHE A 43 6.89 -1.77 -2.66
CA PHE A 43 5.81 -2.48 -2.00
C PHE A 43 5.45 -3.74 -2.78
N VAL A 44 5.28 -4.87 -2.08
CA VAL A 44 4.87 -6.15 -2.67
C VAL A 44 3.40 -6.38 -2.34
N LEU A 45 2.57 -6.46 -3.38
CA LEU A 45 1.15 -6.81 -3.21
C LEU A 45 1.06 -8.24 -2.67
N PRO A 46 0.39 -8.43 -1.52
CA PRO A 46 0.13 -9.77 -1.02
C PRO A 46 -0.68 -10.55 -2.05
N GLN A 47 -0.15 -11.67 -2.50
CA GLN A 47 -0.91 -12.59 -3.33
C GLN A 47 -1.95 -13.27 -2.44
N SER A 48 -3.23 -13.03 -2.70
CA SER A 48 -4.28 -13.86 -2.14
C SER A 48 -4.15 -15.23 -2.79
N THR A 49 -3.61 -16.22 -2.07
CA THR A 49 -3.87 -17.61 -2.47
C THR A 49 -5.38 -17.79 -2.44
N PRO A 50 -6.03 -18.21 -3.54
CA PRO A 50 -7.45 -18.54 -3.49
C PRO A 50 -7.62 -19.56 -2.36
N SER A 51 -8.29 -19.16 -1.29
CA SER A 51 -8.61 -20.10 -0.23
C SER A 51 -9.51 -21.15 -0.88
N LEU A 52 -9.19 -22.43 -0.68
CA LEU A 52 -9.98 -23.58 -1.13
C LEU A 52 -11.40 -23.61 -0.51
N GLN A 53 -11.81 -22.52 0.13
CA GLN A 53 -13.09 -22.37 0.83
C GLN A 53 -14.31 -22.17 -0.10
N GLU A 54 -14.11 -22.00 -1.41
CA GLU A 54 -15.24 -21.95 -2.36
C GLU A 54 -15.53 -23.31 -3.04
N ARG A 55 -15.10 -24.41 -2.45
CA ARG A 55 -15.62 -25.72 -2.83
C ARG A 55 -16.66 -26.17 -1.82
N ASP A 56 -17.90 -25.82 -2.09
CA ASP A 56 -19.05 -26.46 -1.43
C ASP A 56 -18.90 -27.98 -1.45
N GLY A 57 -18.79 -28.57 -0.26
CA GLY A 57 -18.94 -30.02 -0.07
C GLY A 57 -17.72 -30.83 0.37
N ILE A 58 -16.59 -30.20 0.71
CA ILE A 58 -15.47 -30.96 1.33
C ILE A 58 -15.54 -30.77 2.84
N VAL A 59 -15.85 -31.84 3.55
CA VAL A 59 -15.74 -31.91 5.01
C VAL A 59 -14.25 -32.12 5.35
N GLU A 60 -13.59 -31.06 5.80
CA GLU A 60 -12.23 -31.14 6.33
C GLU A 60 -12.29 -31.42 7.83
N PHE A 61 -11.69 -32.56 8.26
CA PHE A 61 -11.53 -32.85 9.67
C PHE A 61 -10.40 -31.99 10.24
N ILE A 62 -10.76 -30.94 10.96
CA ILE A 62 -9.81 -30.02 11.59
C ILE A 62 -9.48 -30.56 12.98
N ASP A 63 -8.22 -30.91 13.19
CA ASP A 63 -7.65 -31.24 14.49
C ASP A 63 -7.54 -29.95 15.32
N GLN A 64 -8.44 -29.78 16.28
CA GLN A 64 -8.54 -28.54 17.09
C GLN A 64 -7.30 -28.25 17.92
N ASP A 65 -6.45 -29.24 18.18
CA ASP A 65 -5.25 -29.07 19.00
C ASP A 65 -4.07 -28.42 18.26
N LYS A 66 -4.16 -28.28 16.94
CA LYS A 66 -3.12 -27.65 16.08
C LYS A 66 -3.39 -26.20 15.67
N ILE A 67 -4.53 -25.63 16.05
CA ILE A 67 -4.93 -24.24 15.67
C ILE A 67 -4.08 -23.16 16.37
N ALA A 68 -3.33 -23.52 17.41
CA ALA A 68 -2.61 -22.54 18.23
C ALA A 68 -1.29 -22.02 17.63
N LEU A 69 -0.76 -22.62 16.55
CA LEU A 69 0.63 -22.36 16.10
C LEU A 69 0.80 -21.77 14.69
N ASN A 70 -0.25 -21.66 13.88
CA ASN A 70 -0.13 -21.10 12.53
C ASN A 70 -1.13 -19.95 12.31
N LYS A 71 -0.91 -18.80 12.95
CA LYS A 71 -1.51 -17.55 12.49
C LYS A 71 -0.81 -17.12 11.20
N THR A 72 -1.13 -17.77 10.10
CA THR A 72 -0.79 -17.31 8.76
C THR A 72 -1.46 -15.94 8.56
N ILE A 73 -0.69 -14.93 8.25
CA ILE A 73 -1.20 -13.61 7.88
C ILE A 73 -1.93 -13.80 6.55
N THR A 74 -3.24 -13.96 6.61
CA THR A 74 -4.10 -14.04 5.44
C THR A 74 -4.37 -12.64 4.91
N ALA A 75 -4.77 -12.52 3.64
CA ALA A 75 -5.14 -11.25 2.98
C ALA A 75 -6.23 -10.46 3.74
N ASP A 76 -7.00 -11.12 4.61
CA ASP A 76 -7.90 -10.48 5.57
C ASP A 76 -7.17 -9.60 6.61
N SER A 77 -5.85 -9.79 6.79
CA SER A 77 -5.06 -8.90 7.67
C SER A 77 -4.92 -7.48 7.10
N LEU A 78 -5.11 -7.29 5.81
CA LEU A 78 -5.17 -5.96 5.20
C LEU A 78 -6.55 -5.31 5.32
N LYS A 79 -7.60 -6.13 5.53
CA LYS A 79 -8.96 -5.69 5.86
C LYS A 79 -9.21 -5.64 7.37
N ALA A 80 -8.23 -6.08 8.18
CA ALA A 80 -8.38 -5.94 9.62
C ALA A 80 -8.51 -4.44 9.93
N PRO A 81 -9.60 -4.01 10.57
CA PRO A 81 -9.73 -2.62 10.99
C PRO A 81 -8.48 -2.28 11.77
N SER A 82 -7.85 -1.17 11.42
CA SER A 82 -6.68 -0.64 12.12
C SER A 82 -6.90 -0.82 13.61
N LYS A 83 -5.98 -1.51 14.31
CA LYS A 83 -6.06 -1.70 15.76
C LYS A 83 -5.87 -0.38 16.54
N ILE A 84 -5.60 0.70 15.80
CA ILE A 84 -5.46 2.05 16.34
C ILE A 84 -6.88 2.63 16.47
N LYS A 85 -7.56 2.25 17.55
CA LYS A 85 -8.85 2.86 17.93
C LYS A 85 -8.61 3.93 18.98
N GLY A 86 -9.44 4.97 18.95
CA GLY A 86 -9.38 6.05 19.93
C GLY A 86 -8.36 7.15 19.59
N MET A 87 -7.77 7.15 18.41
CA MET A 87 -6.84 8.17 17.94
C MET A 87 -7.44 8.93 16.75
N ASP A 88 -7.32 10.24 16.77
CA ASP A 88 -7.69 11.11 15.65
C ASP A 88 -6.39 11.60 14.99
N VAL A 89 -6.13 11.14 13.76
CA VAL A 89 -4.88 11.45 13.05
C VAL A 89 -5.20 12.20 11.76
N SER A 90 -4.52 13.31 11.54
CA SER A 90 -4.55 14.07 10.30
C SER A 90 -3.14 14.46 9.89
N VAL A 91 -2.69 14.00 8.73
CA VAL A 91 -1.33 14.19 8.26
C VAL A 91 -1.32 14.63 6.81
N ASN A 92 -0.63 15.73 6.52
CA ASN A 92 -0.30 16.12 5.15
C ASN A 92 0.93 15.35 4.71
N ILE A 93 0.84 14.71 3.55
CA ILE A 93 1.90 13.88 2.97
C ILE A 93 2.31 14.54 1.65
N GLU A 94 3.55 14.94 1.57
CA GLU A 94 4.16 15.47 0.35
C GLU A 94 5.14 14.42 -0.18
N VAL A 95 5.04 14.11 -1.45
CA VAL A 95 5.98 13.19 -2.12
C VAL A 95 6.78 14.01 -3.10
N SER A 96 8.11 13.93 -2.95
CA SER A 96 9.01 14.59 -3.88
C SER A 96 8.97 13.97 -5.26
N LYS A 97 9.09 14.82 -6.27
CA LYS A 97 9.11 14.44 -7.67
C LYS A 97 10.20 13.43 -8.05
N GLU A 98 11.31 13.43 -7.32
CA GLU A 98 12.43 12.52 -7.56
C GLU A 98 12.28 11.17 -6.84
N ALA A 99 11.33 11.06 -5.92
CA ALA A 99 11.05 9.84 -5.19
C ALA A 99 10.57 8.73 -6.14
N LYS A 100 11.18 7.55 -6.03
CA LYS A 100 10.85 6.38 -6.82
C LYS A 100 10.06 5.40 -5.99
N MET A 101 8.88 5.06 -6.47
CA MET A 101 8.01 4.07 -5.84
C MET A 101 7.73 2.93 -6.81
N SER A 102 7.85 1.71 -6.32
CA SER A 102 7.61 0.50 -7.09
C SER A 102 6.55 -0.35 -6.43
N LEU A 103 5.69 -0.96 -7.22
CA LEU A 103 4.67 -1.90 -6.79
C LEU A 103 4.91 -3.24 -7.49
N LEU A 104 5.29 -4.27 -6.75
CA LEU A 104 5.39 -5.63 -7.26
C LEU A 104 4.00 -6.27 -7.20
N ILE A 105 3.36 -6.42 -8.35
CA ILE A 105 1.97 -6.88 -8.50
C ILE A 105 1.91 -8.40 -8.45
N ASP A 106 2.75 -9.07 -9.23
CA ASP A 106 2.86 -10.53 -9.26
C ASP A 106 4.32 -10.96 -9.08
N LYS A 107 4.62 -11.52 -7.90
CA LYS A 107 5.96 -12.00 -7.55
C LYS A 107 6.39 -13.20 -8.38
N ALA A 108 5.45 -14.06 -8.79
CA ALA A 108 5.76 -15.28 -9.53
C ALA A 108 6.15 -14.97 -10.99
N ASN A 109 5.44 -14.04 -11.62
CA ASN A 109 5.67 -13.61 -12.99
C ASN A 109 6.66 -12.43 -13.08
N GLY A 110 6.90 -11.74 -11.95
CA GLY A 110 7.75 -10.56 -11.88
C GLY A 110 7.08 -9.30 -12.46
N ASP A 111 5.74 -9.25 -12.38
CA ASP A 111 4.99 -8.09 -12.87
C ASP A 111 5.07 -6.96 -11.89
N PHE A 112 5.51 -5.80 -12.34
CA PHE A 112 5.67 -4.64 -11.47
C PHE A 112 5.43 -3.30 -12.18
N VAL A 113 5.04 -2.33 -11.37
CA VAL A 113 4.94 -0.92 -11.77
C VAL A 113 6.04 -0.15 -11.05
N LYS A 114 6.74 0.70 -11.78
CA LYS A 114 7.62 1.74 -11.25
C LYS A 114 7.05 3.09 -11.57
N LEU A 115 6.99 3.97 -10.57
CA LEU A 115 6.51 5.32 -10.71
C LEU A 115 7.52 6.29 -10.08
N GLN A 116 7.71 7.39 -10.74
CA GLN A 116 8.37 8.59 -10.23
C GLN A 116 7.44 9.76 -10.47
N GLY A 117 7.23 10.59 -9.45
CA GLY A 117 6.30 11.68 -9.54
C GLY A 117 6.05 12.33 -8.19
N GLU A 118 5.20 13.33 -8.17
CA GLU A 118 4.90 14.15 -7.00
C GLU A 118 3.48 13.96 -6.50
N ALA A 119 3.27 14.19 -5.21
CA ALA A 119 1.95 14.15 -4.62
C ALA A 119 1.81 15.12 -3.45
N GLU A 120 0.61 15.67 -3.34
CA GLU A 120 0.11 16.32 -2.14
C GLU A 120 -1.13 15.56 -1.67
N LEU A 121 -1.00 14.84 -0.56
CA LEU A 121 -2.04 13.99 -0.02
C LEU A 121 -2.37 14.40 1.42
N THR A 122 -3.61 14.20 1.81
CA THR A 122 -4.02 14.28 3.22
C THR A 122 -4.48 12.90 3.66
N GLY A 123 -3.75 12.33 4.61
CA GLY A 123 -4.06 11.06 5.26
C GLY A 123 -4.75 11.27 6.60
N GLY A 124 -5.68 10.41 6.96
CA GLY A 124 -6.38 10.48 8.23
C GLY A 124 -6.71 9.10 8.79
N ILE A 125 -6.84 9.05 10.12
CA ILE A 125 -7.42 7.92 10.86
C ILE A 125 -8.38 8.51 11.87
N ASP A 126 -9.65 8.16 11.77
CA ASP A 126 -10.65 8.62 12.73
C ASP A 126 -10.63 7.75 14.01
N PRO A 127 -11.30 8.17 15.11
CA PRO A 127 -11.32 7.42 16.36
C PRO A 127 -11.93 6.02 16.25
N SER A 128 -12.68 5.72 15.20
CA SER A 128 -13.20 4.37 14.92
C SER A 128 -12.15 3.45 14.29
N GLY A 129 -11.02 4.03 13.83
CA GLY A 129 -9.94 3.34 13.14
C GLY A 129 -10.14 3.31 11.62
N LYS A 130 -11.10 4.08 11.07
CA LYS A 130 -11.30 4.23 9.64
C LYS A 130 -10.19 5.12 9.06
N THR A 131 -9.52 4.61 8.05
CA THR A 131 -8.48 5.33 7.31
C THR A 131 -9.06 6.11 6.14
N THR A 132 -8.52 7.29 5.88
CA THR A 132 -8.86 8.13 4.74
C THR A 132 -7.60 8.61 4.05
N LEU A 133 -7.68 8.77 2.73
CA LEU A 133 -6.64 9.38 1.91
C LEU A 133 -7.31 10.25 0.86
N VAL A 134 -6.86 11.48 0.74
CA VAL A 134 -7.38 12.44 -0.25
C VAL A 134 -6.21 13.15 -0.90
N GLY A 135 -6.28 13.31 -2.21
CA GLY A 135 -5.29 14.04 -2.99
C GLY A 135 -4.95 13.36 -4.30
N VAL A 136 -3.93 13.86 -4.96
CA VAL A 136 -3.51 13.42 -6.29
C VAL A 136 -2.02 13.12 -6.29
N TYR A 137 -1.65 12.01 -6.90
CA TYR A 137 -0.29 11.69 -7.30
C TYR A 137 -0.16 11.92 -8.81
N GLU A 138 0.74 12.79 -9.21
CA GLU A 138 1.05 13.07 -10.60
C GLU A 138 2.31 12.35 -11.04
N VAL A 139 2.18 11.53 -12.08
CA VAL A 139 3.30 10.77 -12.63
C VAL A 139 4.15 11.66 -13.52
N GLU A 140 5.44 11.77 -13.21
CA GLU A 140 6.45 12.40 -14.07
C GLU A 140 7.02 11.40 -15.06
N SER A 141 7.29 10.19 -14.60
CA SER A 141 7.73 9.06 -15.42
C SER A 141 7.38 7.74 -14.74
N GLY A 142 7.26 6.69 -15.53
CA GLY A 142 7.01 5.37 -14.99
C GLY A 142 7.06 4.28 -16.03
N SER A 143 7.01 3.04 -15.56
CA SER A 143 6.90 1.88 -16.42
C SER A 143 6.09 0.78 -15.76
N TYR A 144 5.36 0.05 -16.58
CA TYR A 144 4.68 -1.18 -16.20
C TYR A 144 5.30 -2.35 -16.96
N GLU A 145 5.83 -3.30 -16.24
CA GLU A 145 6.33 -4.55 -16.80
C GLU A 145 5.39 -5.68 -16.42
N MET A 146 4.95 -6.44 -17.41
CA MET A 146 4.09 -7.61 -17.25
C MET A 146 4.56 -8.77 -18.08
N THR A 147 4.26 -9.97 -17.62
CA THR A 147 4.56 -11.21 -18.32
C THR A 147 3.26 -11.85 -18.82
N VAL A 148 3.11 -11.92 -20.15
CA VAL A 148 1.99 -12.61 -20.80
C VAL A 148 2.49 -13.91 -21.37
N SER A 149 2.11 -15.01 -20.77
CA SER A 149 2.63 -16.36 -21.07
C SER A 149 4.16 -16.42 -20.87
N VAL A 150 4.94 -16.36 -21.94
CA VAL A 150 6.42 -16.41 -21.91
C VAL A 150 7.07 -15.10 -22.37
N LEU A 151 6.26 -14.11 -22.74
CA LEU A 151 6.74 -12.84 -23.28
C LEU A 151 6.62 -11.74 -22.23
N LYS A 152 7.75 -11.09 -21.96
CA LYS A 152 7.77 -9.85 -21.16
C LYS A 152 7.38 -8.68 -22.04
N ARG A 153 6.47 -7.86 -21.53
CA ARG A 153 6.04 -6.59 -22.14
C ARG A 153 6.34 -5.47 -21.18
N LYS A 154 6.86 -4.38 -21.70
CA LYS A 154 7.09 -3.14 -20.97
C LYS A 154 6.29 -2.03 -21.65
N PHE A 155 5.59 -1.27 -20.83
CA PHE A 155 4.84 -0.08 -21.24
C PHE A 155 5.39 1.11 -20.49
N ASP A 156 5.70 2.18 -21.20
CA ASP A 156 6.14 3.41 -20.55
C ASP A 156 4.92 4.27 -20.20
N ILE A 157 4.81 4.62 -18.92
CA ILE A 157 3.71 5.44 -18.42
C ILE A 157 4.02 6.89 -18.72
N GLN A 158 3.07 7.56 -19.36
CA GLN A 158 3.23 8.93 -19.80
C GLN A 158 3.14 9.91 -18.66
N LYS A 159 3.96 10.96 -18.73
CA LYS A 159 3.85 12.13 -17.88
C LYS A 159 2.44 12.72 -17.90
N GLY A 160 1.94 13.15 -16.73
CA GLY A 160 0.60 13.68 -16.55
C GLY A 160 -0.46 12.58 -16.32
N SER A 161 -0.05 11.30 -16.27
CA SER A 161 -0.90 10.26 -15.69
C SER A 161 -1.12 10.55 -14.21
N THR A 162 -2.33 10.25 -13.69
CA THR A 162 -2.68 10.58 -12.30
C THR A 162 -3.31 9.42 -11.56
N ILE A 163 -3.08 9.41 -10.24
CA ILE A 163 -3.78 8.57 -9.29
C ILE A 163 -4.46 9.48 -8.27
N THR A 164 -5.78 9.40 -8.17
CA THR A 164 -6.57 10.30 -7.32
C THR A 164 -7.29 9.52 -6.23
N TRP A 165 -7.12 9.94 -4.99
CA TRP A 165 -7.85 9.44 -3.83
C TRP A 165 -8.86 10.48 -3.37
N THR A 166 -10.09 10.02 -3.06
CA THR A 166 -11.19 10.87 -2.60
C THR A 166 -11.75 10.44 -1.24
N GLY A 167 -11.06 9.55 -0.54
CA GLY A 167 -11.46 9.08 0.78
C GLY A 167 -10.87 7.74 1.14
N GLU A 168 -11.43 6.62 0.70
CA GLU A 168 -10.90 5.31 1.05
C GLU A 168 -9.61 4.99 0.27
N PRO A 169 -8.50 4.63 0.95
CA PRO A 169 -7.21 4.41 0.30
C PRO A 169 -7.20 3.31 -0.77
N THR A 170 -8.11 2.32 -0.64
CA THR A 170 -8.22 1.18 -1.56
C THR A 170 -9.04 1.48 -2.82
N THR A 171 -9.67 2.65 -2.92
CA THR A 171 -10.55 3.04 -4.03
C THR A 171 -9.99 4.22 -4.83
N ALA A 172 -8.72 4.14 -5.20
CA ALA A 172 -8.10 5.16 -6.03
C ALA A 172 -8.68 5.16 -7.45
N GLN A 173 -8.85 6.36 -8.01
CA GLN A 173 -9.16 6.54 -9.43
C GLN A 173 -7.86 6.65 -10.22
N LEU A 174 -7.72 5.85 -11.25
CA LEU A 174 -6.53 5.80 -12.11
C LEU A 174 -6.85 6.45 -13.45
N ASN A 175 -6.06 7.45 -13.84
CA ASN A 175 -6.05 8.02 -15.17
C ASN A 175 -4.65 7.86 -15.75
N ILE A 176 -4.37 6.69 -16.32
CA ILE A 176 -3.04 6.27 -16.74
C ILE A 176 -3.02 6.13 -18.26
N THR A 177 -2.07 6.80 -18.90
CA THR A 177 -1.74 6.60 -20.30
C THR A 177 -0.41 5.87 -20.39
N ALA A 178 -0.37 4.77 -21.12
CA ALA A 178 0.85 3.97 -21.33
C ALA A 178 1.01 3.61 -22.81
N ILE A 179 2.26 3.53 -23.29
CA ILE A 179 2.64 3.17 -24.66
C ILE A 179 3.75 2.15 -24.67
#